data_bdadb73d9139895400e9e135b2310162
#
_entry.id   bdadb73d9139895400e9e135b2310162
#
_cell.length_a   1.000
_cell.length_b   1.000
_cell.length_c   1.000
_cell.angle_alpha   90.00
_cell.angle_beta   90.00
_cell.angle_gamma   90.00
#
_symmetry.space_group_name_H-M   'P 1'
#
loop_
_entity.id
_entity.type
_entity.pdbx_description
1 polymer ?
#
loop_
_entity_poly.entity_id
_entity_poly.type
_entity_poly.pdbx_seq_one_letter_code
_entity_poly.pdbx_strand_id
1 'polypeptide(L)'
;MIKRGTTLGTGPLVTLYITTKEWTMGNYVFFEARLKSGTTIEVDWGDGQTSMLAPLDTCLSRVDHFYKERGSEMDYIINFYSEDRNSLLELYNGVCEVHVEAAYFIHCYSLTKLRIPYVEGPFFDSLSIMACGSLEELNIDYFNGEMLNTTFGMSMPRLKKLQCNGSDYLEEIDLRGSNEVETLVCRSCHRLKKIILNNNSKLRCVDFDGTDLYKNSMSFISKLIEKNSTTNE
;
A
#
# COMPACT_ATOMS: atom_id res chain seq x y z
N MET A 1 32.94 3.97 -10.05
CA MET A 1 32.97 2.73 -9.23
C MET A 1 32.89 3.16 -7.76
N ILE A 2 31.68 3.46 -7.29
CA ILE A 2 31.44 3.83 -5.89
C ILE A 2 31.36 2.53 -5.13
N LYS A 3 32.28 2.31 -4.21
CA LYS A 3 32.24 1.18 -3.30
C LYS A 3 30.97 1.32 -2.46
N ARG A 4 29.97 0.43 -2.71
CA ARG A 4 28.87 0.21 -1.78
C ARG A 4 29.50 -0.16 -0.44
N GLY A 5 29.49 0.79 0.50
CA GLY A 5 29.81 0.51 1.87
C GLY A 5 28.76 -0.49 2.38
N THR A 6 29.15 -1.75 2.49
CA THR A 6 28.36 -2.76 3.18
C THR A 6 28.36 -2.41 4.67
N THR A 7 27.49 -1.52 5.08
CA THR A 7 27.04 -1.48 6.46
C THR A 7 26.11 -2.68 6.65
N LEU A 8 26.54 -3.60 7.46
CA LEU A 8 25.81 -4.78 7.88
C LEU A 8 24.38 -4.37 8.30
N GLY A 9 23.38 -4.85 7.57
CA GLY A 9 22.14 -5.21 8.21
C GLY A 9 20.84 -4.57 7.79
N THR A 10 20.72 -3.73 6.77
CA THR A 10 19.39 -3.24 6.40
C THR A 10 19.16 -3.32 4.89
N GLY A 11 18.43 -4.35 4.47
CA GLY A 11 17.81 -4.38 3.14
C GLY A 11 16.89 -3.17 2.92
N PRO A 12 16.29 -3.01 1.74
CA PRO A 12 15.42 -1.88 1.45
C PRO A 12 14.22 -1.78 2.42
N LEU A 13 13.71 -0.57 2.62
CA LEU A 13 12.44 -0.31 3.31
C LEU A 13 11.27 -0.73 2.44
N VAL A 14 11.37 -0.40 1.16
CA VAL A 14 10.36 -0.67 0.15
C VAL A 14 11.04 -1.31 -1.04
N THR A 15 10.41 -2.35 -1.59
CA THR A 15 10.79 -2.96 -2.87
C THR A 15 9.56 -3.09 -3.73
N LEU A 16 9.62 -2.58 -4.96
CA LEU A 16 8.58 -2.72 -5.95
C LEU A 16 9.13 -3.46 -7.16
N TYR A 17 8.44 -4.48 -7.59
CA TYR A 17 8.68 -5.15 -8.87
C TYR A 17 7.75 -4.53 -9.89
N ILE A 18 8.30 -3.99 -10.94
CA ILE A 18 7.54 -3.30 -11.99
C ILE A 18 7.92 -3.82 -13.36
N THR A 19 6.96 -3.79 -14.28
CA THR A 19 7.18 -4.04 -15.71
C THR A 19 6.76 -2.82 -16.50
N THR A 20 7.63 -2.35 -17.39
CA THR A 20 7.33 -1.26 -18.32
C THR A 20 6.45 -1.77 -19.47
N LYS A 21 5.68 -0.87 -20.10
CA LYS A 21 4.76 -1.22 -21.19
C LYS A 21 5.36 -0.95 -22.56
N GLU A 22 5.14 -1.85 -23.51
CA GLU A 22 5.69 -1.77 -24.86
C GLU A 22 5.23 -0.53 -25.66
N TRP A 23 4.01 -0.05 -25.45
CA TRP A 23 3.34 0.91 -26.34
C TRP A 23 2.97 2.26 -25.71
N THR A 24 3.52 2.61 -24.55
CA THR A 24 3.22 3.88 -23.92
C THR A 24 4.17 4.99 -24.38
N MET A 25 3.66 6.22 -24.44
CA MET A 25 4.48 7.41 -24.75
C MET A 25 5.52 7.70 -23.67
N GLY A 26 5.45 7.00 -22.53
CA GLY A 26 6.41 7.10 -21.44
C GLY A 26 6.13 6.06 -20.36
N ASN A 27 7.17 5.40 -19.91
CA ASN A 27 7.16 4.56 -18.73
C ASN A 27 7.56 5.40 -17.52
N TYR A 28 6.63 6.24 -17.06
CA TYR A 28 6.85 7.24 -16.02
C TYR A 28 6.36 6.73 -14.66
N VAL A 29 7.20 6.90 -13.65
CA VAL A 29 6.89 6.54 -12.26
C VAL A 29 7.22 7.71 -11.36
N PHE A 30 6.36 8.03 -10.39
CA PHE A 30 6.70 8.97 -9.36
C PHE A 30 6.16 8.56 -8.00
N PHE A 31 6.84 9.02 -6.96
CA PHE A 31 6.44 8.84 -5.57
C PHE A 31 6.45 10.17 -4.85
N GLU A 32 5.48 10.35 -3.98
CA GLU A 32 5.43 11.43 -3.01
C GLU A 32 5.52 10.83 -1.61
N ALA A 33 6.36 11.40 -0.77
CA ALA A 33 6.62 10.86 0.56
C ALA A 33 6.74 11.97 1.60
N ARG A 34 6.26 11.68 2.81
CA ARG A 34 6.60 12.43 4.01
C ARG A 34 7.71 11.70 4.75
N LEU A 35 8.77 12.41 5.01
CA LEU A 35 9.93 11.88 5.72
C LEU A 35 10.07 12.52 7.10
N LYS A 36 10.68 11.78 8.01
CA LYS A 36 11.11 12.27 9.31
C LYS A 36 12.22 13.32 9.11
N SER A 37 12.17 14.40 9.84
CA SER A 37 13.21 15.45 9.80
C SER A 37 14.59 14.87 10.06
N GLY A 38 15.58 15.33 9.28
CA GLY A 38 16.97 14.89 9.39
C GLY A 38 17.28 13.51 8.78
N THR A 39 16.33 12.90 8.09
CA THR A 39 16.57 11.62 7.38
C THR A 39 16.51 11.80 5.87
N THR A 40 17.08 10.85 5.13
CA THR A 40 16.97 10.79 3.67
C THR A 40 16.66 9.35 3.23
N ILE A 41 16.08 9.24 2.05
CA ILE A 41 15.84 7.94 1.39
C ILE A 41 16.47 8.00 -0.01
N GLU A 42 17.33 7.04 -0.31
CA GLU A 42 17.81 6.79 -1.65
C GLU A 42 16.84 5.87 -2.37
N VAL A 43 16.40 6.26 -3.56
CA VAL A 43 15.56 5.45 -4.44
C VAL A 43 16.43 4.95 -5.59
N ASP A 44 16.68 3.64 -5.64
CA ASP A 44 17.30 2.94 -6.74
C ASP A 44 16.22 2.49 -7.72
N TRP A 45 16.27 2.96 -8.95
CA TRP A 45 15.25 2.71 -9.97
C TRP A 45 15.42 1.36 -10.70
N GLY A 46 16.51 0.64 -10.41
CA GLY A 46 16.77 -0.67 -11.01
C GLY A 46 17.43 -0.63 -12.38
N ASP A 47 17.54 0.53 -13.02
CA ASP A 47 18.21 0.75 -14.31
C ASP A 47 19.62 1.35 -14.16
N GLY A 48 20.14 1.40 -12.93
CA GLY A 48 21.43 2.00 -12.57
C GLY A 48 21.36 3.47 -12.22
N GLN A 49 20.18 4.08 -12.23
CA GLN A 49 19.98 5.46 -11.77
C GLN A 49 19.41 5.45 -10.35
N THR A 50 19.71 6.51 -9.61
CA THR A 50 19.21 6.73 -8.25
C THR A 50 18.71 8.16 -8.09
N SER A 51 17.80 8.36 -7.14
CA SER A 51 17.29 9.66 -6.72
C SER A 51 17.28 9.75 -5.20
N MET A 52 17.30 10.98 -4.66
CA MET A 52 17.27 11.20 -3.23
C MET A 52 15.97 11.89 -2.81
N LEU A 53 15.28 11.34 -1.86
CA LEU A 53 14.20 11.97 -1.11
C LEU A 53 14.76 12.59 0.17
N ALA A 54 14.50 13.87 0.35
CA ALA A 54 14.81 14.60 1.58
C ALA A 54 13.54 15.21 2.17
N PRO A 55 13.43 15.36 3.51
CA PRO A 55 12.22 15.90 4.11
C PRO A 55 12.02 17.37 3.72
N LEU A 56 10.74 17.73 3.51
CA LEU A 56 10.30 19.10 3.33
C LEU A 56 9.35 19.47 4.48
N ASP A 57 9.46 20.68 5.00
CA ASP A 57 8.77 21.10 6.24
C ASP A 57 7.23 21.11 6.11
N THR A 58 6.71 21.49 4.96
CA THR A 58 5.27 21.75 4.77
C THR A 58 4.57 20.89 3.72
N CYS A 59 5.33 20.17 2.90
CA CYS A 59 4.77 19.39 1.80
C CYS A 59 5.40 18.00 1.71
N LEU A 60 4.86 17.18 0.83
CA LEU A 60 5.44 15.89 0.47
C LEU A 60 6.67 16.12 -0.41
N SER A 61 7.71 15.35 -0.16
CA SER A 61 8.87 15.28 -1.06
C SER A 61 8.52 14.39 -2.24
N ARG A 62 9.01 14.74 -3.42
CA ARG A 62 8.72 13.99 -4.64
C ARG A 62 9.98 13.55 -5.34
N VAL A 63 9.97 12.34 -5.86
CA VAL A 63 10.93 11.84 -6.85
C VAL A 63 10.18 11.22 -8.00
N ASP A 64 10.76 11.31 -9.17
CA ASP A 64 10.20 10.71 -10.37
C ASP A 64 11.30 10.12 -11.25
N HIS A 65 10.89 9.20 -12.11
CA HIS A 65 11.76 8.52 -13.04
C HIS A 65 11.05 8.18 -14.34
N PHE A 66 11.80 8.18 -15.42
CA PHE A 66 11.35 7.85 -16.74
C PHE A 66 12.25 6.78 -17.35
N TYR A 67 11.71 5.59 -17.58
CA TYR A 67 12.42 4.50 -18.26
C TYR A 67 12.45 4.75 -19.76
N LYS A 68 13.65 4.94 -20.31
CA LYS A 68 13.86 5.41 -21.69
C LYS A 68 13.65 4.35 -22.76
N GLU A 69 13.59 3.09 -22.39
CA GLU A 69 13.50 2.00 -23.35
C GLU A 69 12.12 2.00 -24.01
N ARG A 70 12.13 1.99 -25.36
CA ARG A 70 10.94 1.96 -26.20
C ARG A 70 10.89 0.65 -26.94
N GLY A 71 9.72 0.00 -26.95
CA GLY A 71 9.45 -1.14 -27.84
C GLY A 71 9.69 -2.51 -27.24
N SER A 72 9.92 -2.62 -25.93
CA SER A 72 9.90 -3.90 -25.21
C SER A 72 9.40 -3.73 -23.78
N GLU A 73 8.73 -4.73 -23.26
CA GLU A 73 8.47 -4.84 -21.83
C GLU A 73 9.77 -5.19 -21.11
N MET A 74 10.06 -4.48 -20.05
CA MET A 74 11.27 -4.68 -19.25
C MET A 74 10.90 -4.67 -17.76
N ASP A 75 11.50 -5.60 -17.02
CA ASP A 75 11.32 -5.74 -15.60
C ASP A 75 12.37 -4.92 -14.84
N TYR A 76 11.93 -4.18 -13.84
CA TYR A 76 12.79 -3.42 -12.95
C TYR A 76 12.42 -3.66 -11.49
N ILE A 77 13.41 -3.46 -10.61
CA ILE A 77 13.21 -3.53 -9.16
C ILE A 77 13.55 -2.18 -8.57
N ILE A 78 12.53 -1.46 -8.12
CA ILE A 78 12.70 -0.18 -7.44
C ILE A 78 12.90 -0.46 -5.95
N ASN A 79 13.98 0.08 -5.37
CA ASN A 79 14.28 -0.08 -3.95
C ASN A 79 14.44 1.28 -3.27
N PHE A 80 13.90 1.38 -2.06
CA PHE A 80 14.06 2.55 -1.18
C PHE A 80 14.96 2.18 -0.02
N TYR A 81 16.08 2.87 0.11
CA TYR A 81 17.06 2.62 1.16
C TYR A 81 17.14 3.80 2.13
N SER A 82 17.21 3.52 3.42
CA SER A 82 17.51 4.48 4.47
C SER A 82 18.25 3.78 5.61
N GLU A 83 19.13 4.53 6.28
CA GLU A 83 19.79 4.07 7.51
C GLU A 83 18.81 4.04 8.70
N ASP A 84 17.80 4.92 8.72
CA ASP A 84 16.77 4.97 9.75
C ASP A 84 15.47 4.30 9.26
N ARG A 85 15.10 3.18 9.84
CA ARG A 85 13.84 2.48 9.57
C ARG A 85 12.58 3.29 9.93
N ASN A 86 12.74 4.40 10.65
CA ASN A 86 11.67 5.34 10.97
C ASN A 86 11.63 6.55 10.01
N SER A 87 12.44 6.58 8.97
CA SER A 87 12.53 7.71 8.06
C SER A 87 11.25 7.95 7.27
N LEU A 88 10.53 6.91 6.87
CA LEU A 88 9.34 6.98 6.03
C LEU A 88 8.07 7.07 6.89
N LEU A 89 7.36 8.20 6.79
CA LEU A 89 6.11 8.45 7.54
C LEU A 89 4.86 8.25 6.68
N GLU A 90 4.91 8.68 5.42
CA GLU A 90 3.83 8.51 4.46
C GLU A 90 4.44 8.22 3.09
N LEU A 91 3.81 7.34 2.31
CA LEU A 91 4.19 7.07 0.93
C LEU A 91 2.94 7.01 0.04
N TYR A 92 3.01 7.77 -1.04
CA TYR A 92 2.01 7.84 -2.08
C TYR A 92 2.67 7.49 -3.40
N ASN A 93 2.24 6.41 -4.02
CA ASN A 93 2.54 6.18 -5.41
C ASN A 93 1.54 6.99 -6.23
N GLY A 94 2.03 7.86 -7.09
CA GLY A 94 1.19 8.62 -8.00
C GLY A 94 0.80 7.82 -9.24
N VAL A 95 0.36 8.52 -10.28
CA VAL A 95 0.07 7.88 -11.58
C VAL A 95 1.34 7.19 -12.09
N CYS A 96 1.27 5.87 -12.19
CA CYS A 96 2.33 5.08 -12.79
C CYS A 96 1.87 4.54 -14.14
N GLU A 97 2.64 4.83 -15.17
CA GLU A 97 2.43 4.25 -16.51
C GLU A 97 3.09 2.87 -16.63
N VAL A 98 3.51 2.29 -15.52
CA VAL A 98 4.10 0.95 -15.43
C VAL A 98 3.16 0.00 -14.70
N HIS A 99 3.34 -1.28 -14.93
CA HIS A 99 2.67 -2.32 -14.16
C HIS A 99 3.46 -2.60 -12.86
N VAL A 100 2.78 -2.63 -11.73
CA VAL A 100 3.36 -3.04 -10.44
C VAL A 100 2.97 -4.48 -10.16
N GLU A 101 3.90 -5.42 -10.27
CA GLU A 101 3.64 -6.83 -10.01
C GLU A 101 3.59 -7.15 -8.54
N ALA A 102 4.52 -6.59 -7.77
CA ALA A 102 4.62 -6.83 -6.34
C ALA A 102 5.15 -5.62 -5.57
N ALA A 103 4.66 -5.45 -4.35
CA ALA A 103 5.10 -4.41 -3.43
C ALA A 103 5.40 -4.98 -2.05
N TYR A 104 6.60 -4.70 -1.53
CA TYR A 104 7.07 -5.14 -0.22
C TYR A 104 7.45 -3.93 0.64
N PHE A 105 6.86 -3.84 1.83
CA PHE A 105 7.14 -2.85 2.86
C PHE A 105 7.65 -3.59 4.08
N ILE A 106 8.91 -3.41 4.44
CA ILE A 106 9.56 -4.21 5.47
C ILE A 106 10.19 -3.33 6.54
N HIS A 107 9.74 -3.47 7.79
CA HIS A 107 10.25 -2.72 8.92
C HIS A 107 10.14 -1.19 8.75
N CYS A 108 9.09 -0.70 8.08
CA CYS A 108 8.77 0.72 8.03
C CYS A 108 8.03 1.11 9.32
N TYR A 109 8.77 1.19 10.43
CA TYR A 109 8.16 1.28 11.76
C TYR A 109 7.31 2.53 12.00
N SER A 110 7.61 3.63 11.33
CA SER A 110 6.89 4.91 11.47
C SER A 110 5.94 5.21 10.31
N LEU A 111 5.78 4.29 9.37
CA LEU A 111 4.86 4.46 8.23
C LEU A 111 3.42 4.49 8.75
N THR A 112 2.74 5.63 8.59
CA THR A 112 1.35 5.83 9.04
C THR A 112 0.36 5.78 7.89
N LYS A 113 0.77 6.19 6.68
CA LYS A 113 -0.10 6.20 5.50
C LYS A 113 0.60 5.59 4.30
N LEU A 114 -0.09 4.67 3.66
CA LEU A 114 0.35 4.03 2.43
C LEU A 114 -0.77 4.10 1.40
N ARG A 115 -0.46 4.65 0.23
CA ARG A 115 -1.33 4.64 -0.91
C ARG A 115 -0.58 4.13 -2.13
N ILE A 116 -1.05 3.02 -2.68
CA ILE A 116 -0.57 2.45 -3.94
C ILE A 116 -1.77 2.37 -4.89
N PRO A 117 -2.27 3.49 -5.42
CA PRO A 117 -3.34 3.46 -6.39
C PRO A 117 -2.79 3.04 -7.74
N TYR A 118 -3.60 2.34 -8.47
CA TYR A 118 -3.39 2.00 -9.84
C TYR A 118 -3.86 3.12 -10.77
N VAL A 119 -3.17 3.28 -11.91
CA VAL A 119 -3.66 4.01 -13.07
C VAL A 119 -3.27 3.28 -14.35
N GLU A 120 -4.24 2.69 -15.02
CA GLU A 120 -4.19 2.08 -16.36
C GLU A 120 -3.23 0.89 -16.58
N GLY A 121 -3.58 -0.31 -16.19
CA GLY A 121 -2.90 -1.55 -16.58
C GLY A 121 -3.26 -2.71 -15.66
N PRO A 122 -2.82 -3.90 -15.93
CA PRO A 122 -3.10 -5.02 -15.06
C PRO A 122 -2.44 -4.81 -13.70
N PHE A 123 -3.10 -5.06 -12.75
CA PHE A 123 -3.21 -5.21 -11.34
C PHE A 123 -1.90 -5.58 -10.62
N PHE A 124 -1.75 -5.05 -9.45
CA PHE A 124 -0.70 -5.46 -8.57
C PHE A 124 -1.07 -6.75 -7.84
N ASP A 125 -0.28 -7.79 -8.07
CA ASP A 125 -0.65 -9.15 -7.72
C ASP A 125 -0.23 -9.54 -6.31
N SER A 126 0.78 -8.89 -5.76
CA SER A 126 1.33 -9.26 -4.45
C SER A 126 1.67 -8.06 -3.57
N LEU A 127 1.13 -8.07 -2.36
CA LEU A 127 1.42 -7.09 -1.33
C LEU A 127 1.94 -7.76 -0.07
N SER A 128 3.06 -7.28 0.45
CA SER A 128 3.57 -7.66 1.75
C SER A 128 3.89 -6.42 2.59
N ILE A 129 3.28 -6.33 3.76
CA ILE A 129 3.50 -5.25 4.74
C ILE A 129 3.95 -5.90 6.05
N MET A 130 5.27 -5.97 6.26
CA MET A 130 5.86 -6.64 7.41
C MET A 130 6.42 -5.66 8.42
N ALA A 131 6.02 -5.81 9.68
CA ALA A 131 6.48 -4.96 10.79
C ALA A 131 6.29 -3.45 10.56
N CYS A 132 5.16 -3.06 9.93
CA CYS A 132 4.72 -1.68 9.75
C CYS A 132 3.60 -1.36 10.76
N GLY A 133 3.86 -1.57 12.04
CA GLY A 133 2.85 -1.53 13.11
C GLY A 133 2.23 -0.16 13.38
N SER A 134 2.76 0.92 12.80
CA SER A 134 2.21 2.28 12.91
C SER A 134 1.20 2.62 11.81
N LEU A 135 0.96 1.74 10.84
CA LEU A 135 0.12 2.03 9.70
C LEU A 135 -1.34 2.27 10.13
N GLU A 136 -1.85 3.46 9.81
CA GLU A 136 -3.20 3.90 10.14
C GLU A 136 -4.11 3.97 8.91
N GLU A 137 -3.58 4.30 7.74
CA GLU A 137 -4.33 4.39 6.49
C GLU A 137 -3.66 3.56 5.40
N LEU A 138 -4.42 2.64 4.80
CA LEU A 138 -3.99 1.82 3.67
C LEU A 138 -4.97 1.99 2.51
N ASN A 139 -4.47 2.47 1.37
CA ASN A 139 -5.20 2.48 0.11
C ASN A 139 -4.47 1.60 -0.90
N ILE A 140 -5.18 0.55 -1.33
CA ILE A 140 -4.74 -0.44 -2.32
C ILE A 140 -5.82 -0.65 -3.37
N ASP A 141 -6.35 0.44 -3.92
CA ASP A 141 -7.34 0.34 -4.99
C ASP A 141 -6.81 -0.53 -6.14
N TYR A 142 -7.68 -1.35 -6.72
CA TYR A 142 -7.37 -2.30 -7.81
C TYR A 142 -6.36 -3.40 -7.45
N PHE A 143 -6.32 -3.80 -6.19
CA PHE A 143 -5.53 -4.95 -5.76
C PHE A 143 -6.03 -6.25 -6.39
N ASN A 144 -5.13 -7.02 -7.00
CA ASN A 144 -5.46 -8.22 -7.78
C ASN A 144 -5.39 -9.53 -6.97
N GLY A 145 -5.01 -9.46 -5.71
CA GLY A 145 -4.98 -10.65 -4.84
C GLY A 145 -6.37 -11.12 -4.45
N GLU A 146 -6.54 -12.42 -4.31
CA GLU A 146 -7.82 -13.04 -3.91
C GLU A 146 -8.15 -12.80 -2.43
N MET A 147 -7.16 -12.57 -1.59
CA MET A 147 -7.33 -12.41 -0.15
C MET A 147 -6.43 -11.30 0.42
N LEU A 148 -7.01 -10.44 1.23
CA LEU A 148 -6.29 -9.53 2.11
C LEU A 148 -6.42 -10.04 3.56
N ASN A 149 -5.30 -10.43 4.17
CA ASN A 149 -5.28 -11.02 5.51
C ASN A 149 -4.30 -10.30 6.43
N THR A 150 -4.81 -9.67 7.48
CA THR A 150 -4.01 -8.92 8.47
C THR A 150 -3.53 -9.76 9.65
N THR A 151 -3.87 -11.05 9.70
CA THR A 151 -3.47 -11.95 10.81
C THR A 151 -2.13 -12.65 10.55
N PHE A 152 -1.76 -12.87 9.29
CA PHE A 152 -0.54 -13.56 8.90
C PHE A 152 0.33 -12.66 8.03
N GLY A 153 1.52 -12.29 8.52
CA GLY A 153 2.52 -11.54 7.77
C GLY A 153 2.25 -10.03 7.59
N MET A 154 1.00 -9.60 7.62
CA MET A 154 0.60 -8.20 7.52
C MET A 154 -0.07 -7.75 8.82
N SER A 155 0.70 -7.60 9.90
CA SER A 155 0.15 -7.08 11.16
C SER A 155 0.04 -5.56 11.11
N MET A 156 -1.19 -5.06 11.05
CA MET A 156 -1.52 -3.62 11.04
C MET A 156 -2.45 -3.28 12.22
N PRO A 157 -1.96 -3.40 13.48
CA PRO A 157 -2.82 -3.27 14.67
C PRO A 157 -3.44 -1.89 14.83
N ARG A 158 -2.86 -0.84 14.22
CA ARG A 158 -3.33 0.54 14.27
C ARG A 158 -4.11 0.98 13.05
N LEU A 159 -4.39 0.08 12.11
CA LEU A 159 -5.12 0.41 10.90
C LEU A 159 -6.52 0.92 11.23
N LYS A 160 -6.81 2.17 10.84
CA LYS A 160 -8.09 2.86 11.02
C LYS A 160 -8.90 2.91 9.74
N LYS A 161 -8.22 3.00 8.60
CA LYS A 161 -8.87 3.12 7.29
C LYS A 161 -8.24 2.15 6.29
N LEU A 162 -9.09 1.33 5.69
CA LEU A 162 -8.75 0.51 4.52
C LEU A 162 -9.61 0.92 3.34
N GLN A 163 -8.97 1.10 2.19
CA GLN A 163 -9.63 1.33 0.90
C GLN A 163 -9.04 0.39 -0.14
N CYS A 164 -9.93 -0.34 -0.87
CA CYS A 164 -9.55 -1.31 -1.89
C CYS A 164 -10.58 -1.34 -3.03
N ASN A 165 -10.94 -0.17 -3.60
CA ASN A 165 -11.92 -0.09 -4.68
C ASN A 165 -11.43 -0.78 -5.94
N GLY A 166 -12.37 -1.33 -6.73
CA GLY A 166 -12.08 -1.96 -8.02
C GLY A 166 -11.20 -3.21 -7.94
N SER A 167 -11.08 -3.81 -6.76
CA SER A 167 -10.29 -5.03 -6.53
C SER A 167 -11.11 -6.25 -6.93
N ASP A 168 -11.23 -6.51 -8.25
CA ASP A 168 -12.17 -7.47 -8.82
C ASP A 168 -11.86 -8.94 -8.47
N TYR A 169 -10.63 -9.26 -8.13
CA TYR A 169 -10.23 -10.62 -7.73
C TYR A 169 -10.33 -10.86 -6.23
N LEU A 170 -10.49 -9.80 -5.44
CA LEU A 170 -10.56 -9.89 -3.98
C LEU A 170 -11.86 -10.56 -3.53
N GLU A 171 -11.77 -11.76 -2.96
CA GLU A 171 -12.90 -12.55 -2.48
C GLU A 171 -13.10 -12.46 -0.96
N GLU A 172 -12.02 -12.27 -0.21
CA GLU A 172 -12.05 -12.23 1.26
C GLU A 172 -11.13 -11.15 1.84
N ILE A 173 -11.62 -10.44 2.83
CA ILE A 173 -10.85 -9.51 3.66
C ILE A 173 -10.90 -10.00 5.11
N ASP A 174 -9.75 -10.35 5.70
CA ASP A 174 -9.62 -10.73 7.10
C ASP A 174 -8.89 -9.64 7.90
N LEU A 175 -9.65 -8.89 8.69
CA LEU A 175 -9.17 -7.78 9.51
C LEU A 175 -9.12 -8.12 11.01
N ARG A 176 -9.09 -9.40 11.38
CA ARG A 176 -9.02 -9.79 12.81
C ARG A 176 -7.76 -9.30 13.52
N GLY A 177 -6.67 -9.04 12.77
CA GLY A 177 -5.44 -8.43 13.29
C GLY A 177 -5.49 -6.90 13.40
N SER A 178 -6.57 -6.23 12.97
CA SER A 178 -6.70 -4.77 12.88
C SER A 178 -7.93 -4.28 13.63
N ASN A 179 -7.83 -4.18 14.95
CA ASN A 179 -8.96 -3.87 15.83
C ASN A 179 -9.41 -2.39 15.79
N GLU A 180 -8.55 -1.51 15.28
CA GLU A 180 -8.78 -0.07 15.25
C GLU A 180 -9.51 0.40 13.98
N VAL A 181 -9.88 -0.52 13.07
CA VAL A 181 -10.53 -0.15 11.80
C VAL A 181 -11.87 0.53 12.04
N GLU A 182 -11.96 1.77 11.58
CA GLU A 182 -13.14 2.63 11.68
C GLU A 182 -13.82 2.79 10.32
N THR A 183 -13.05 2.76 9.23
CA THR A 183 -13.55 2.98 7.87
C THR A 183 -13.07 1.90 6.93
N LEU A 184 -14.02 1.30 6.20
CA LEU A 184 -13.75 0.29 5.18
C LEU A 184 -14.50 0.62 3.88
N VAL A 185 -13.74 0.86 2.82
CA VAL A 185 -14.28 1.24 1.50
C VAL A 185 -13.82 0.24 0.45
N CYS A 186 -14.76 -0.48 -0.13
CA CYS A 186 -14.51 -1.55 -1.10
C CYS A 186 -15.54 -1.46 -2.24
N ARG A 187 -15.59 -0.34 -2.95
CA ARG A 187 -16.52 -0.15 -4.08
C ARG A 187 -16.09 -0.99 -5.27
N SER A 188 -17.05 -1.51 -6.01
CA SER A 188 -16.83 -2.25 -7.26
C SER A 188 -15.85 -3.43 -7.09
N CYS A 189 -15.86 -4.07 -5.91
CA CYS A 189 -15.15 -5.32 -5.67
C CYS A 189 -16.11 -6.48 -5.93
N HIS A 190 -16.36 -6.79 -7.21
CA HIS A 190 -17.46 -7.67 -7.65
C HIS A 190 -17.37 -9.11 -7.12
N ARG A 191 -16.19 -9.58 -6.77
CA ARG A 191 -16.00 -10.91 -6.20
C ARG A 191 -15.88 -10.94 -4.68
N LEU A 192 -15.93 -9.78 -4.01
CA LEU A 192 -15.82 -9.72 -2.55
C LEU A 192 -17.09 -10.29 -1.89
N LYS A 193 -16.94 -11.47 -1.28
CA LYS A 193 -18.02 -12.23 -0.65
C LYS A 193 -17.97 -12.18 0.87
N LYS A 194 -16.77 -11.99 1.45
CA LYS A 194 -16.56 -12.19 2.88
C LYS A 194 -15.65 -11.14 3.49
N ILE A 195 -16.07 -10.58 4.61
CA ILE A 195 -15.25 -9.72 5.46
C ILE A 195 -15.28 -10.32 6.87
N ILE A 196 -14.10 -10.54 7.44
CA ILE A 196 -13.93 -11.08 8.78
C ILE A 196 -13.37 -9.98 9.68
N LEU A 197 -14.12 -9.68 10.72
CA LEU A 197 -13.78 -8.71 11.76
C LEU A 197 -13.87 -9.40 13.11
N ASN A 198 -13.20 -8.88 14.13
CA ASN A 198 -13.49 -9.31 15.50
C ASN A 198 -14.57 -8.43 16.14
N ASN A 199 -15.12 -8.88 17.27
CA ASN A 199 -16.20 -8.20 18.01
C ASN A 199 -15.76 -6.86 18.65
N ASN A 200 -14.46 -6.56 18.65
CA ASN A 200 -13.88 -5.34 19.22
C ASN A 200 -13.51 -4.33 18.12
N SER A 201 -13.82 -4.60 16.86
CA SER A 201 -13.60 -3.66 15.76
C SER A 201 -14.37 -2.38 16.02
N LYS A 202 -13.73 -1.23 15.71
CA LYS A 202 -14.31 0.11 15.88
C LYS A 202 -15.05 0.60 14.63
N LEU A 203 -15.40 -0.29 13.73
CA LEU A 203 -15.98 0.01 12.42
C LEU A 203 -17.26 0.87 12.55
N ARG A 204 -17.30 1.99 11.84
CA ARG A 204 -18.39 2.98 11.84
C ARG A 204 -18.84 3.37 10.44
N CYS A 205 -17.93 3.36 9.50
CA CYS A 205 -18.19 3.79 8.13
C CYS A 205 -17.82 2.69 7.16
N VAL A 206 -18.74 2.34 6.29
CA VAL A 206 -18.53 1.34 5.24
C VAL A 206 -19.09 1.82 3.92
N ASP A 207 -18.45 1.41 2.85
CA ASP A 207 -18.96 1.56 1.50
C ASP A 207 -18.62 0.30 0.69
N PHE A 208 -19.63 -0.47 0.36
CA PHE A 208 -19.56 -1.74 -0.35
C PHE A 208 -20.37 -1.73 -1.63
N ASP A 209 -20.56 -0.57 -2.24
CA ASP A 209 -21.29 -0.47 -3.49
C ASP A 209 -20.64 -1.34 -4.59
N GLY A 210 -21.43 -2.17 -5.26
CA GLY A 210 -20.94 -3.12 -6.28
C GLY A 210 -20.16 -4.32 -5.72
N THR A 211 -20.45 -4.78 -4.49
CA THR A 211 -19.90 -6.02 -3.94
C THR A 211 -20.95 -7.13 -3.82
N ASP A 212 -20.51 -8.39 -3.84
CA ASP A 212 -21.34 -9.59 -3.66
C ASP A 212 -21.26 -10.17 -2.23
N LEU A 213 -21.17 -9.33 -1.21
CA LEU A 213 -21.03 -9.75 0.18
C LEU A 213 -22.12 -10.71 0.63
N TYR A 214 -21.73 -11.79 1.28
CA TYR A 214 -22.68 -12.74 1.88
C TYR A 214 -23.56 -12.05 2.93
N LYS A 215 -24.85 -12.43 2.98
CA LYS A 215 -25.83 -11.89 3.95
C LYS A 215 -25.34 -11.95 5.40
N ASN A 216 -24.58 -12.98 5.75
CA ASN A 216 -24.01 -13.14 7.10
C ASN A 216 -22.96 -12.06 7.40
N SER A 217 -22.09 -11.75 6.43
CA SER A 217 -21.10 -10.66 6.56
C SER A 217 -21.80 -9.32 6.73
N MET A 218 -22.80 -9.02 5.89
CA MET A 218 -23.57 -7.79 5.98
C MET A 218 -24.32 -7.66 7.30
N SER A 219 -24.98 -8.71 7.76
CA SER A 219 -25.70 -8.71 9.03
C SER A 219 -24.77 -8.50 10.24
N PHE A 220 -23.59 -9.10 10.24
CA PHE A 220 -22.60 -8.90 11.28
C PHE A 220 -22.06 -7.46 11.30
N ILE A 221 -21.70 -6.93 10.13
CA ILE A 221 -21.18 -5.56 9.97
C ILE A 221 -22.23 -4.54 10.43
N SER A 222 -23.49 -4.67 10.03
CA SER A 222 -24.57 -3.76 10.44
C SER A 222 -24.72 -3.72 11.96
N LYS A 223 -24.75 -4.89 12.62
CA LYS A 223 -24.84 -4.98 14.09
C LYS A 223 -23.62 -4.36 14.78
N LEU A 224 -22.44 -4.51 14.20
CA LEU A 224 -21.22 -3.94 14.75
C LEU A 224 -21.25 -2.40 14.68
N ILE A 225 -21.69 -1.84 13.55
CA ILE A 225 -21.82 -0.38 13.36
C ILE A 225 -22.86 0.18 14.31
N GLU A 226 -24.04 -0.46 14.45
CA GLU A 226 -25.06 -0.06 15.41
C GLU A 226 -24.51 -0.02 16.85
N LYS A 227 -23.82 -1.09 17.29
CA LYS A 227 -23.15 -1.15 18.59
C LYS A 227 -22.18 0.02 18.78
N ASN A 228 -21.33 0.29 17.80
CA ASN A 228 -20.31 1.34 17.91
C ASN A 228 -20.89 2.76 17.86
N SER A 229 -22.06 2.94 17.26
CA SER A 229 -22.76 4.23 17.23
C SER A 229 -23.41 4.57 18.58
N THR A 230 -23.89 3.57 19.31
CA THR A 230 -24.56 3.76 20.61
C THR A 230 -23.61 3.95 21.81
N THR A 231 -22.31 3.65 21.63
CA THR A 231 -21.31 3.72 22.72
C THR A 231 -20.71 5.13 22.88
N ASN A 232 -21.12 6.11 22.07
CA ASN A 232 -20.60 7.50 22.08
C ASN A 232 -21.64 8.54 22.60
N GLU A 233 -22.76 8.11 23.16
CA GLU A 233 -23.69 8.91 23.96
C GLU A 233 -23.42 8.68 25.45
#